data_d7dca8e588f7bd067c0a56e02c8b7487
#
_entry.id   d7dca8e588f7bd067c0a56e02c8b7487
#
_cell.length_a   1.000
_cell.length_b   1.000
_cell.length_c   1.000
_cell.angle_alpha   90.00
_cell.angle_beta   90.00
_cell.angle_gamma   90.00
#
_symmetry.space_group_name_H-M   'P 1'
#
loop_
_entity.id
_entity.type
_entity.pdbx_description
1 polymer ?
#
loop_
_entity_poly.entity_id
_entity_poly.type
_entity_poly.pdbx_seq_one_letter_code
_entity_poly.pdbx_strand_id
1 'polypeptide(L)'
;MRKLRVVIAKPGLDGHDRGAKVIARALRDAGMEVIYTGLRQTPQQIVSAALQEDADAIGLSILSGAHNHIVPRLMELLKEQGLDDVLVVIGGIIPDVDVPKLKEIGVKGIFLPGTPMQAIVEFIQTHARARTALG
;
A
#
# COMPACT_ATOMS: atom_id res chain seq x y z
N MET A 1 11.15 -19.97 -2.51
CA MET A 1 10.76 -18.58 -2.13
C MET A 1 9.28 -18.51 -1.80
N ARG A 2 8.93 -17.83 -0.73
CA ARG A 2 7.52 -17.64 -0.42
C ARG A 2 6.89 -16.61 -1.37
N LYS A 3 5.58 -16.66 -1.49
CA LYS A 3 4.86 -15.65 -2.27
C LYS A 3 4.97 -14.29 -1.59
N LEU A 4 4.96 -13.23 -2.39
CA LEU A 4 4.85 -11.89 -1.84
C LEU A 4 3.50 -11.72 -1.16
N ARG A 5 3.50 -11.09 0.00
CA ARG A 5 2.30 -10.79 0.78
C ARG A 5 2.03 -9.31 0.76
N VAL A 6 0.85 -8.94 0.32
CA VAL A 6 0.46 -7.54 0.15
C VAL A 6 -0.81 -7.26 0.93
N VAL A 7 -0.76 -6.25 1.78
CA VAL A 7 -1.95 -5.74 2.47
C VAL A 7 -2.53 -4.62 1.63
N ILE A 8 -3.78 -4.75 1.23
CA ILE A 8 -4.51 -3.70 0.52
C ILE A 8 -5.50 -3.11 1.49
N ALA A 9 -5.42 -1.81 1.71
CA ALA A 9 -6.23 -1.12 2.70
C ALA A 9 -6.86 0.14 2.13
N LYS A 10 -8.01 0.49 2.69
CA LYS A 10 -8.73 1.70 2.37
C LYS A 10 -8.88 2.52 3.65
N PRO A 11 -7.95 3.44 3.91
CA PRO A 11 -8.00 4.22 5.14
C PRO A 11 -9.02 5.35 5.06
N GLY A 12 -9.39 5.87 6.24
CA GLY A 12 -10.29 7.00 6.36
C GLY A 12 -11.75 6.60 6.24
N LEU A 13 -12.60 7.59 5.94
CA LEU A 13 -14.05 7.41 5.94
C LEU A 13 -14.64 7.07 4.58
N ASP A 14 -13.81 6.93 3.56
CA ASP A 14 -14.25 6.63 2.20
C ASP A 14 -14.88 5.24 2.13
N GLY A 15 -16.08 5.17 1.58
CA GLY A 15 -16.80 3.91 1.39
C GLY A 15 -16.69 3.29 0.01
N HIS A 16 -15.86 3.85 -0.87
CA HIS A 16 -15.73 3.37 -2.25
C HIS A 16 -14.58 2.37 -2.36
N ASP A 17 -14.87 1.07 -2.40
CA ASP A 17 -13.84 0.03 -2.36
C ASP A 17 -13.58 -0.68 -3.68
N ARG A 18 -14.26 -0.30 -4.75
CA ARG A 18 -14.13 -0.98 -6.04
C ARG A 18 -12.69 -1.00 -6.57
N GLY A 19 -12.02 0.15 -6.52
CA GLY A 19 -10.63 0.25 -6.99
C GLY A 19 -9.69 -0.64 -6.20
N ALA A 20 -9.85 -0.67 -4.88
CA ALA A 20 -9.02 -1.50 -4.01
C ALA A 20 -9.24 -2.98 -4.32
N LYS A 21 -10.48 -3.39 -4.55
CA LYS A 21 -10.80 -4.79 -4.87
C LYS A 21 -10.26 -5.22 -6.22
N VAL A 22 -10.28 -4.33 -7.22
CA VAL A 22 -9.73 -4.61 -8.54
C VAL A 22 -8.22 -4.83 -8.45
N ILE A 23 -7.52 -3.97 -7.73
CA ILE A 23 -6.08 -4.11 -7.52
C ILE A 23 -5.77 -5.40 -6.77
N ALA A 24 -6.52 -5.70 -5.71
CA ALA A 24 -6.32 -6.92 -4.94
C ALA A 24 -6.44 -8.16 -5.83
N ARG A 25 -7.44 -8.19 -6.71
CA ARG A 25 -7.62 -9.30 -7.63
C ARG A 25 -6.45 -9.42 -8.62
N ALA A 26 -6.01 -8.29 -9.18
CA ALA A 26 -4.91 -8.30 -10.12
C ALA A 26 -3.62 -8.85 -9.49
N LEU A 27 -3.36 -8.47 -8.24
CA LEU A 27 -2.18 -8.97 -7.52
C LEU A 27 -2.30 -10.47 -7.23
N ARG A 28 -3.49 -10.94 -6.85
CA ARG A 28 -3.73 -12.38 -6.65
C ARG A 28 -3.52 -13.16 -7.94
N ASP A 29 -4.04 -12.64 -9.05
CA ASP A 29 -3.90 -13.29 -10.36
C ASP A 29 -2.44 -13.36 -10.78
N ALA A 30 -1.61 -12.46 -10.27
CA ALA A 30 -0.16 -12.44 -10.53
C ALA A 30 0.61 -13.37 -9.58
N GLY A 31 -0.07 -14.09 -8.69
CA GLY A 31 0.56 -15.08 -7.81
C GLY A 31 0.91 -14.58 -6.42
N MET A 32 0.46 -13.39 -6.04
CA MET A 32 0.73 -12.84 -4.70
C MET A 32 -0.38 -13.24 -3.72
N GLU A 33 -0.04 -13.31 -2.44
CA GLU A 33 -1.02 -13.41 -1.37
C GLU A 33 -1.48 -12.01 -1.01
N VAL A 34 -2.78 -11.77 -1.08
CA VAL A 34 -3.35 -10.45 -0.82
C VAL A 34 -4.30 -10.51 0.36
N ILE A 35 -4.07 -9.63 1.30
CA ILE A 35 -4.94 -9.45 2.46
C ILE A 35 -5.67 -8.11 2.27
N TYR A 36 -6.96 -8.17 2.01
CA TYR A 36 -7.78 -6.98 1.91
C TYR A 36 -8.39 -6.70 3.28
N THR A 37 -8.01 -5.59 3.89
CA THR A 37 -8.43 -5.28 5.27
C THR A 37 -9.83 -4.70 5.36
N GLY A 38 -10.40 -4.27 4.24
CA GLY A 38 -11.72 -3.66 4.23
C GLY A 38 -11.69 -2.15 4.27
N LEU A 39 -12.86 -1.56 4.44
CA LEU A 39 -13.05 -0.11 4.45
C LEU A 39 -12.72 0.51 5.80
N ARG A 40 -12.50 1.80 5.78
CA ARG A 40 -12.40 2.65 6.96
C ARG A 40 -11.35 2.22 7.96
N GLN A 41 -10.23 1.79 7.45
CA GLN A 41 -9.11 1.35 8.30
C GLN A 41 -8.35 2.54 8.86
N THR A 42 -7.97 2.46 10.14
CA THR A 42 -7.05 3.42 10.73
C THR A 42 -5.61 3.05 10.40
N PRO A 43 -4.66 4.00 10.46
CA PRO A 43 -3.25 3.66 10.29
C PRO A 43 -2.79 2.56 11.24
N GLN A 44 -3.26 2.57 12.49
CA GLN A 44 -2.94 1.54 13.49
C GLN A 44 -3.42 0.15 13.06
N GLN A 45 -4.65 0.08 12.52
CA GLN A 45 -5.20 -1.18 12.05
C GLN A 45 -4.41 -1.72 10.85
N ILE A 46 -4.02 -0.84 9.94
CA ILE A 46 -3.26 -1.23 8.75
C ILE A 46 -1.88 -1.77 9.13
N VAL A 47 -1.19 -1.06 10.02
CA VAL A 47 0.14 -1.51 10.48
C VAL A 47 0.03 -2.82 11.26
N SER A 48 -1.00 -2.97 12.08
CA SER A 48 -1.26 -4.20 12.81
C SER A 48 -1.46 -5.39 11.86
N ALA A 49 -2.23 -5.19 10.80
CA ALA A 49 -2.43 -6.23 9.79
C ALA A 49 -1.12 -6.59 9.09
N ALA A 50 -0.32 -5.58 8.73
CA ALA A 50 0.97 -5.82 8.08
C ALA A 50 1.91 -6.61 8.98
N LEU A 51 1.91 -6.30 10.26
CA LEU A 51 2.75 -7.01 11.23
C LEU A 51 2.30 -8.46 11.41
N GLN A 52 1.00 -8.67 11.61
CA GLN A 52 0.43 -10.01 11.81
C GLN A 52 0.61 -10.91 10.59
N GLU A 53 0.47 -10.34 9.40
CA GLU A 53 0.54 -11.09 8.14
C GLU A 53 1.96 -11.16 7.57
N ASP A 54 2.92 -10.54 8.24
CA ASP A 54 4.30 -10.46 7.74
C ASP A 54 4.32 -9.94 6.30
N ALA A 55 3.68 -8.81 6.09
CA ALA A 55 3.51 -8.25 4.75
C ALA A 55 4.80 -7.71 4.17
N ASP A 56 4.97 -7.91 2.88
CA ASP A 56 6.09 -7.35 2.11
C ASP A 56 5.77 -5.98 1.55
N ALA A 57 4.47 -5.70 1.35
CA ALA A 57 4.03 -4.44 0.78
C ALA A 57 2.66 -4.06 1.35
N ILE A 58 2.41 -2.76 1.37
CA ILE A 58 1.11 -2.19 1.72
C ILE A 58 0.67 -1.30 0.57
N GLY A 59 -0.50 -1.57 0.03
CA GLY A 59 -1.13 -0.72 -0.98
C GLY A 59 -2.31 0.01 -0.35
N LEU A 60 -2.30 1.33 -0.45
CA LEU A 60 -3.36 2.19 0.07
C LEU A 60 -4.19 2.73 -1.06
N SER A 61 -5.50 2.60 -0.98
CA SER A 61 -6.42 3.22 -1.92
C SER A 61 -7.04 4.44 -1.24
N ILE A 62 -6.70 5.62 -1.72
CA ILE A 62 -7.09 6.89 -1.09
C ILE A 62 -7.81 7.76 -2.12
N LEU A 63 -9.00 8.26 -1.78
CA LEU A 63 -9.80 9.02 -2.71
C LEU A 63 -9.67 10.54 -2.59
N SER A 64 -9.61 11.11 -1.43
CA SER A 64 -9.63 12.57 -1.35
C SER A 64 -8.91 13.11 -0.14
N GLY A 65 -7.84 13.87 -0.36
CA GLY A 65 -7.21 14.71 0.64
C GLY A 65 -6.69 14.06 1.92
N ALA A 66 -7.14 12.87 2.24
CA ALA A 66 -6.81 12.19 3.48
C ALA A 66 -5.34 11.76 3.54
N HIS A 67 -4.68 11.69 2.39
CA HIS A 67 -3.27 11.28 2.32
C HIS A 67 -2.34 12.15 3.16
N ASN A 68 -2.66 13.42 3.33
CA ASN A 68 -1.81 14.35 4.08
C ASN A 68 -1.79 14.08 5.60
N HIS A 69 -2.80 13.37 6.11
CA HIS A 69 -2.89 13.02 7.53
C HIS A 69 -2.57 11.54 7.75
N ILE A 70 -3.11 10.70 6.91
CA ILE A 70 -3.05 9.25 7.09
C ILE A 70 -1.67 8.70 6.78
N VAL A 71 -1.07 9.12 5.66
CA VAL A 71 0.20 8.55 5.21
C VAL A 71 1.36 8.87 6.15
N PRO A 72 1.55 10.12 6.60
CA PRO A 72 2.62 10.40 7.56
C PRO A 72 2.47 9.57 8.84
N ARG A 73 1.26 9.43 9.35
CA ARG A 73 1.02 8.63 10.57
C ARG A 73 1.30 7.15 10.33
N LEU A 74 0.90 6.63 9.17
CA LEU A 74 1.17 5.24 8.80
C LEU A 74 2.68 4.98 8.75
N MET A 75 3.43 5.86 8.07
CA MET A 75 4.87 5.71 7.94
C MET A 75 5.58 5.77 9.29
N GLU A 76 5.13 6.66 10.18
CA GLU A 76 5.63 6.76 11.54
C GLU A 76 5.44 5.46 12.32
N LEU A 77 4.23 4.89 12.25
CA LEU A 77 3.91 3.64 12.92
C LEU A 77 4.69 2.46 12.37
N LEU A 78 4.90 2.41 11.06
CA LEU A 78 5.73 1.36 10.46
C LEU A 78 7.15 1.42 11.00
N LYS A 79 7.69 2.61 11.09
CA LYS A 79 9.04 2.80 11.63
C LYS A 79 9.12 2.37 13.09
N GLU A 80 8.12 2.73 13.90
CA GLU A 80 8.07 2.35 15.32
C GLU A 80 8.02 0.84 15.51
N GLN A 81 7.38 0.12 14.58
CA GLN A 81 7.25 -1.34 14.65
C GLN A 81 8.40 -2.09 13.96
N GLY A 82 9.40 -1.38 13.47
CA GLY A 82 10.50 -2.02 12.76
C GLY A 82 10.13 -2.52 11.37
N LEU A 83 9.07 -1.96 10.79
CA LEU A 83 8.57 -2.35 9.47
C LEU A 83 8.87 -1.31 8.39
N ASP A 84 9.92 -0.52 8.58
CA ASP A 84 10.29 0.54 7.66
C ASP A 84 10.84 0.02 6.33
N ASP A 85 11.10 -1.28 6.22
CA ASP A 85 11.48 -1.93 4.98
C ASP A 85 10.28 -2.45 4.16
N VAL A 86 9.06 -2.36 4.69
CA VAL A 86 7.85 -2.72 3.96
C VAL A 86 7.60 -1.70 2.86
N LEU A 87 7.35 -2.19 1.64
CA LEU A 87 7.04 -1.32 0.51
C LEU A 87 5.67 -0.67 0.70
N VAL A 88 5.58 0.65 0.59
CA VAL A 88 4.29 1.35 0.66
C VAL A 88 4.02 2.03 -0.67
N VAL A 89 2.88 1.72 -1.26
CA VAL A 89 2.40 2.34 -2.49
C VAL A 89 1.00 2.90 -2.28
N ILE A 90 0.68 3.95 -3.02
CA ILE A 90 -0.62 4.63 -2.92
C ILE A 90 -1.27 4.68 -4.30
N GLY A 91 -2.53 4.32 -4.37
CA GLY A 91 -3.35 4.54 -5.55
C GLY A 91 -4.45 5.55 -5.24
N GLY A 92 -4.66 6.50 -6.14
CA GLY A 92 -5.71 7.49 -5.96
C GLY A 92 -5.40 8.82 -6.63
N ILE A 93 -6.24 9.81 -6.35
CA ILE A 93 -6.07 11.15 -6.89
C ILE A 93 -5.19 11.94 -5.93
N ILE A 94 -3.92 12.08 -6.28
CA ILE A 94 -2.93 12.78 -5.46
C ILE A 94 -2.47 14.03 -6.23
N PRO A 95 -2.61 15.23 -5.65
CA PRO A 95 -2.11 16.45 -6.30
C PRO A 95 -0.60 16.36 -6.54
N ASP A 96 -0.15 16.86 -7.68
CA ASP A 96 1.26 16.83 -8.06
C ASP A 96 2.18 17.43 -7.01
N VAL A 97 1.71 18.48 -6.33
CA VAL A 97 2.52 19.15 -5.30
C VAL A 97 2.76 18.29 -4.07
N ASP A 98 1.92 17.28 -3.85
CA ASP A 98 2.05 16.39 -2.70
C ASP A 98 2.92 15.17 -2.98
N VAL A 99 3.13 14.83 -4.26
CA VAL A 99 3.91 13.64 -4.64
C VAL A 99 5.33 13.67 -4.08
N PRO A 100 6.11 14.78 -4.22
CA PRO A 100 7.45 14.79 -3.64
C PRO A 100 7.46 14.61 -2.13
N LYS A 101 6.48 15.21 -1.44
CA LYS A 101 6.38 15.11 0.02
C LYS A 101 6.16 13.66 0.46
N LEU A 102 5.28 12.95 -0.23
CA LEU A 102 4.97 11.56 0.08
C LEU A 102 6.18 10.66 -0.17
N LYS A 103 6.89 10.90 -1.26
CA LYS A 103 8.11 10.15 -1.56
C LYS A 103 9.20 10.40 -0.53
N GLU A 104 9.32 11.64 -0.06
CA GLU A 104 10.29 12.01 0.95
C GLU A 104 10.08 11.26 2.25
N ILE A 105 8.85 11.01 2.65
CA ILE A 105 8.55 10.27 3.88
C ILE A 105 8.56 8.75 3.69
N GLY A 106 8.88 8.27 2.49
CA GLY A 106 9.12 6.85 2.26
C GLY A 106 8.14 6.11 1.37
N VAL A 107 7.13 6.78 0.82
CA VAL A 107 6.23 6.16 -0.14
C VAL A 107 6.98 5.93 -1.46
N LYS A 108 7.01 4.69 -1.94
CA LYS A 108 7.83 4.32 -3.10
C LYS A 108 7.09 4.45 -4.42
N GLY A 109 5.78 4.24 -4.44
CA GLY A 109 5.00 4.31 -5.66
C GLY A 109 3.69 5.06 -5.44
N ILE A 110 3.35 5.93 -6.38
CA ILE A 110 2.09 6.67 -6.39
C ILE A 110 1.46 6.47 -7.76
N PHE A 111 0.29 5.84 -7.78
CA PHE A 111 -0.39 5.48 -9.01
C PHE A 111 -1.67 6.29 -9.16
N LEU A 112 -1.68 7.17 -10.16
CA LEU A 112 -2.83 8.02 -10.43
C LEU A 112 -3.90 7.26 -11.24
N PRO A 113 -5.15 7.75 -11.27
CA PRO A 113 -6.18 7.13 -12.08
C PRO A 113 -5.73 6.97 -13.54
N GLY A 114 -6.05 5.83 -14.13
CA GLY A 114 -5.62 5.51 -15.49
C GLY A 114 -4.32 4.75 -15.60
N THR A 115 -3.59 4.57 -14.48
CA THR A 115 -2.38 3.74 -14.50
C THR A 115 -2.77 2.31 -14.86
N PRO A 116 -2.11 1.67 -15.86
CA PRO A 116 -2.40 0.29 -16.19
C PRO A 116 -2.17 -0.64 -15.00
N MET A 117 -3.07 -1.58 -14.81
CA MET A 117 -2.98 -2.54 -13.70
C MET A 117 -1.67 -3.31 -13.72
N GLN A 118 -1.21 -3.67 -14.92
CA GLN A 118 0.05 -4.40 -15.08
C GLN A 118 1.25 -3.61 -14.58
N ALA A 119 1.23 -2.28 -14.73
CA ALA A 119 2.32 -1.43 -14.22
C ALA A 119 2.38 -1.47 -12.69
N ILE A 120 1.24 -1.50 -12.03
CA ILE A 120 1.16 -1.59 -10.57
C ILE A 120 1.69 -2.95 -10.10
N VAL A 121 1.24 -4.02 -10.74
CA VAL A 121 1.67 -5.37 -10.43
C VAL A 121 3.19 -5.50 -10.55
N GLU A 122 3.75 -5.06 -11.68
CA GLU A 122 5.19 -5.14 -11.92
C GLU A 122 6.00 -4.31 -10.92
N PHE A 123 5.51 -3.13 -10.58
CA PHE A 123 6.17 -2.28 -9.61
C PHE A 123 6.30 -2.99 -8.26
N ILE A 124 5.20 -3.57 -7.77
CA ILE A 124 5.20 -4.27 -6.48
C ILE A 124 6.09 -5.51 -6.55
N GLN A 125 6.02 -6.29 -7.61
CA GLN A 125 6.87 -7.47 -7.79
C GLN A 125 8.35 -7.10 -7.74
N THR A 126 8.72 -6.02 -8.40
CA THR A 126 10.12 -5.61 -8.49
C THR A 126 10.63 -5.07 -7.16
N HIS A 127 9.87 -4.20 -6.52
CA HIS A 127 10.34 -3.48 -5.33
C HIS A 127 10.16 -4.28 -4.04
N ALA A 128 9.10 -5.06 -3.92
CA ALA A 128 8.87 -5.86 -2.72
C ALA A 128 9.77 -7.09 -2.65
N ARG A 129 10.31 -7.54 -3.77
CA ARG A 129 11.19 -8.71 -3.84
C ARG A 129 12.43 -8.55 -2.96
N ALA A 130 12.94 -7.32 -2.79
CA ALA A 130 14.13 -7.07 -1.99
C ALA A 130 13.95 -7.54 -0.55
N ARG A 131 12.75 -7.32 0.03
CA ARG A 131 12.47 -7.73 1.40
C ARG A 131 12.39 -9.25 1.53
N THR A 132 11.72 -9.92 0.60
CA THR A 132 11.63 -11.37 0.62
C THR A 132 12.98 -12.04 0.42
N ALA A 133 13.86 -11.45 -0.36
CA ALA A 133 15.20 -11.98 -0.60
C ALA A 133 16.07 -11.92 0.66
N LEU A 134 15.81 -10.98 1.56
CA LEU A 134 16.56 -10.82 2.81
C LEU A 134 15.99 -11.71 3.94
N GLY A 135 14.78 -12.11 3.79
CA GLY A 135 14.10 -12.94 4.77
C GLY A 135 14.06 -14.39 4.38
#